data_03eaab263b0616d0773f0b063418ea86
#
_entry.id   03eaab263b0616d0773f0b063418ea86
#
_cell.length_a   1.000
_cell.length_b   1.000
_cell.length_c   1.000
_cell.angle_alpha   90.00
_cell.angle_beta   90.00
_cell.angle_gamma   90.00
#
_symmetry.space_group_name_H-M   'P 1'
#
loop_
_entity.id
_entity.type
_entity.pdbx_description
1 polymer ?
#
loop_
_entity_poly.entity_id
_entity_poly.type
_entity_poly.pdbx_seq_one_letter_code
_entity_poly.pdbx_strand_id
1 'polypeptide(L)'
;MAVVTREHQGSVAAGSGRARGIARPKVAVDTVLFAIEGDRLKCYLVQLTAGAAARKWAFPGGLVRVGETLDEAARRELKDAASLRDLYLEQLFSFGDPSRDPDAHVVSVGYLGLIDDAGAAKSCSGKYASGRWFEVAQLPALAYDHSVIAQY
;
A
#
# COMPACT_ATOMS: atom_id res chain seq x y z
N MET A 1 19.95 -57.03 49.50
CA MET A 1 20.09 -56.46 48.13
C MET A 1 19.40 -55.13 48.09
N ALA A 2 20.13 -54.05 48.26
CA ALA A 2 19.57 -52.69 48.28
C ALA A 2 19.99 -51.99 46.98
N VAL A 3 19.00 -51.58 46.20
CA VAL A 3 19.21 -50.81 44.97
C VAL A 3 19.23 -49.33 45.35
N VAL A 4 20.37 -48.68 45.20
CA VAL A 4 20.55 -47.26 45.42
C VAL A 4 20.17 -46.51 44.14
N THR A 5 19.07 -45.80 44.15
CA THR A 5 18.67 -44.88 43.05
C THR A 5 19.36 -43.52 43.30
N ARG A 6 20.26 -43.13 42.42
CA ARG A 6 20.87 -41.77 42.39
C ARG A 6 19.92 -40.85 41.61
N GLU A 7 19.36 -39.86 42.34
CA GLU A 7 18.70 -38.73 41.73
C GLU A 7 19.74 -37.77 41.12
N HIS A 8 19.66 -37.54 39.81
CA HIS A 8 20.37 -36.49 39.11
C HIS A 8 19.51 -35.23 39.16
N GLN A 9 19.84 -34.29 40.05
CA GLN A 9 19.33 -32.93 39.98
C GLN A 9 20.11 -32.20 38.86
N GLY A 10 19.52 -32.17 37.65
CA GLY A 10 19.95 -31.31 36.58
C GLY A 10 19.26 -29.97 36.66
N SER A 11 19.95 -28.96 37.18
CA SER A 11 19.54 -27.56 37.10
C SER A 11 19.47 -27.13 35.64
N VAL A 12 18.25 -27.01 35.10
CA VAL A 12 18.00 -26.38 33.78
C VAL A 12 17.96 -24.87 34.01
N ALA A 13 19.06 -24.20 33.67
CA ALA A 13 19.09 -22.75 33.59
C ALA A 13 18.08 -22.30 32.53
N ALA A 14 17.02 -21.61 32.93
CA ALA A 14 16.07 -20.97 32.07
C ALA A 14 16.74 -19.81 31.33
N GLY A 15 17.30 -20.10 30.17
CA GLY A 15 17.74 -19.08 29.23
C GLY A 15 16.53 -18.31 28.73
N SER A 16 16.39 -17.06 29.17
CA SER A 16 15.42 -16.10 28.64
C SER A 16 15.77 -15.77 27.18
N GLY A 17 15.49 -16.72 26.27
CA GLY A 17 15.48 -16.48 24.84
C GLY A 17 14.35 -15.49 24.54
N ARG A 18 14.67 -14.18 24.42
CA ARG A 18 13.77 -13.23 23.75
C ARG A 18 13.46 -13.83 22.40
N ALA A 19 12.22 -14.27 22.21
CA ALA A 19 11.73 -14.66 20.88
C ALA A 19 11.99 -13.45 19.98
N ARG A 20 12.93 -13.57 19.06
CA ARG A 20 13.14 -12.59 17.99
C ARG A 20 11.82 -12.55 17.24
N GLY A 21 11.07 -11.43 17.38
CA GLY A 21 9.81 -11.25 16.67
C GLY A 21 10.05 -11.52 15.19
N ILE A 22 9.21 -12.37 14.59
CA ILE A 22 9.27 -12.63 13.15
C ILE A 22 9.03 -11.30 12.45
N ALA A 23 10.01 -10.82 11.70
CA ALA A 23 9.85 -9.65 10.85
C ALA A 23 8.73 -9.94 9.84
N ARG A 24 7.75 -9.04 9.77
CA ARG A 24 6.57 -9.20 8.91
C ARG A 24 6.53 -8.06 7.90
N PRO A 25 6.20 -8.34 6.63
CA PRO A 25 5.96 -7.26 5.67
C PRO A 25 4.76 -6.42 6.12
N LYS A 26 4.78 -5.14 5.78
CA LYS A 26 3.62 -4.26 5.88
C LYS A 26 2.69 -4.53 4.71
N VAL A 27 1.40 -4.26 4.89
CA VAL A 27 0.42 -4.33 3.81
C VAL A 27 0.00 -2.92 3.43
N ALA A 28 -0.04 -2.66 2.13
CA ALA A 28 -0.52 -1.41 1.55
C ALA A 28 -1.62 -1.69 0.52
N VAL A 29 -2.30 -0.65 0.11
CA VAL A 29 -3.18 -0.61 -1.06
C VAL A 29 -2.74 0.52 -1.97
N ASP A 30 -2.85 0.31 -3.29
CA ASP A 30 -2.64 1.34 -4.31
C ASP A 30 -3.79 1.27 -5.30
N THR A 31 -4.43 2.41 -5.61
CA THR A 31 -5.61 2.45 -6.47
C THR A 31 -5.32 3.13 -7.80
N VAL A 32 -5.44 2.37 -8.88
CA VAL A 32 -5.41 2.90 -10.24
C VAL A 32 -6.82 3.41 -10.56
N LEU A 33 -6.98 4.72 -10.50
CA LEU A 33 -8.26 5.38 -10.75
C LEU A 33 -8.27 5.95 -12.16
N PHE A 34 -9.20 5.47 -12.99
CA PHE A 34 -9.39 5.95 -14.34
C PHE A 34 -10.62 6.86 -14.49
N ALA A 35 -10.55 7.74 -15.48
CA ALA A 35 -11.69 8.47 -16.01
C ALA A 35 -11.57 8.55 -17.55
N ILE A 36 -12.71 8.61 -18.23
CA ILE A 36 -12.78 8.86 -19.67
C ILE A 36 -13.22 10.31 -19.87
N GLU A 37 -12.40 11.09 -20.56
CA GLU A 37 -12.73 12.47 -20.90
C GLU A 37 -12.61 12.66 -22.43
N GLY A 38 -13.75 12.78 -23.08
CA GLY A 38 -13.84 12.73 -24.54
C GLY A 38 -13.46 11.33 -25.05
N ASP A 39 -12.40 11.27 -25.84
CA ASP A 39 -11.81 10.03 -26.40
C ASP A 39 -10.55 9.56 -25.66
N ARG A 40 -10.24 10.16 -24.49
CA ARG A 40 -8.99 9.92 -23.79
C ARG A 40 -9.22 9.22 -22.46
N LEU A 41 -8.45 8.16 -22.26
CA LEU A 41 -8.36 7.50 -20.95
C LEU A 41 -7.33 8.24 -20.09
N LYS A 42 -7.77 8.70 -18.92
CA LYS A 42 -6.94 9.39 -17.94
C LYS A 42 -6.79 8.58 -16.67
N CYS A 43 -5.66 8.73 -16.01
CA CYS A 43 -5.37 8.15 -14.70
C CYS A 43 -5.08 9.25 -13.69
N TYR A 44 -5.66 9.12 -12.50
CA TYR A 44 -5.46 10.07 -11.41
C TYR A 44 -4.21 9.72 -10.62
N LEU A 45 -3.31 10.67 -10.50
CA LEU A 45 -2.10 10.56 -9.70
C LEU A 45 -2.06 11.63 -8.63
N VAL A 46 -1.38 11.33 -7.54
CA VAL A 46 -1.11 12.24 -6.43
C VAL A 46 0.38 12.50 -6.31
N GLN A 47 0.73 13.69 -5.84
CA GLN A 47 2.11 14.04 -5.52
C GLN A 47 2.34 13.89 -4.02
N LEU A 48 3.35 13.12 -3.64
CA LEU A 48 3.68 12.86 -2.24
C LEU A 48 4.40 14.05 -1.59
N THR A 49 4.10 14.32 -0.30
CA THR A 49 4.71 15.44 0.44
C THR A 49 6.02 15.06 1.12
N ALA A 50 6.23 13.78 1.49
CA ALA A 50 7.33 13.35 2.34
C ALA A 50 7.84 11.95 1.98
N GLY A 51 8.91 11.51 2.66
CA GLY A 51 9.55 10.21 2.47
C GLY A 51 10.52 10.17 1.29
N ALA A 52 11.05 8.99 0.98
CA ALA A 52 12.00 8.76 -0.13
C ALA A 52 11.39 9.11 -1.51
N ALA A 53 10.06 9.11 -1.60
CA ALA A 53 9.31 9.44 -2.80
C ALA A 53 8.71 10.86 -2.79
N ALA A 54 9.17 11.76 -1.90
CA ALA A 54 8.69 13.13 -1.85
C ALA A 54 8.78 13.82 -3.23
N ARG A 55 7.72 14.55 -3.60
CA ARG A 55 7.53 15.23 -4.89
C ARG A 55 7.37 14.32 -6.11
N LYS A 56 7.41 12.99 -5.95
CA LYS A 56 7.10 12.07 -7.03
C LYS A 56 5.60 11.84 -7.15
N TRP A 57 5.17 11.48 -8.36
CA TRP A 57 3.80 11.09 -8.64
C TRP A 57 3.58 9.62 -8.28
N ALA A 58 2.42 9.31 -7.72
CA ALA A 58 2.05 7.98 -7.28
C ALA A 58 0.56 7.74 -7.51
N PHE A 59 0.14 6.48 -7.52
CA PHE A 59 -1.28 6.16 -7.36
C PHE A 59 -1.72 6.51 -5.94
N PRO A 60 -2.99 6.93 -5.73
CA PRO A 60 -3.57 7.01 -4.40
C PRO A 60 -3.42 5.69 -3.66
N GLY A 61 -2.78 5.72 -2.49
CA GLY A 61 -2.49 4.48 -1.78
C GLY A 61 -1.79 4.71 -0.45
N GLY A 62 -1.64 3.65 0.32
CA GLY A 62 -0.97 3.71 1.61
C GLY A 62 -1.14 2.46 2.45
N LEU A 63 -0.51 2.47 3.62
CA LEU A 63 -0.54 1.33 4.54
C LEU A 63 -1.95 1.09 5.09
N VAL A 64 -2.31 -0.18 5.13
CA VAL A 64 -3.52 -0.68 5.79
C VAL A 64 -3.35 -0.52 7.29
N ARG A 65 -4.36 -0.01 7.99
CA ARG A 65 -4.36 0.17 9.43
C ARG A 65 -4.82 -1.10 10.14
N VAL A 66 -4.38 -1.29 11.36
CA VAL A 66 -4.87 -2.41 12.18
C VAL A 66 -6.39 -2.28 12.38
N GLY A 67 -7.12 -3.35 12.08
CA GLY A 67 -8.58 -3.37 12.15
C GLY A 67 -9.30 -2.82 10.92
N GLU A 68 -8.58 -2.42 9.89
CA GLU A 68 -9.12 -1.93 8.61
C GLU A 68 -9.06 -3.05 7.55
N THR A 69 -10.11 -3.23 6.79
CA THR A 69 -10.09 -4.10 5.61
C THR A 69 -9.35 -3.44 4.45
N LEU A 70 -8.96 -4.23 3.45
CA LEU A 70 -8.29 -3.69 2.24
C LEU A 70 -9.18 -2.69 1.50
N ASP A 71 -10.48 -2.99 1.39
CA ASP A 71 -11.47 -2.10 0.74
C ASP A 71 -11.65 -0.78 1.49
N GLU A 72 -11.70 -0.83 2.82
CA GLU A 72 -11.77 0.38 3.66
C GLU A 72 -10.53 1.22 3.48
N ALA A 73 -9.34 0.59 3.44
CA ALA A 73 -8.08 1.29 3.19
C ALA A 73 -8.07 1.97 1.83
N ALA A 74 -8.45 1.27 0.76
CA ALA A 74 -8.51 1.83 -0.60
C ALA A 74 -9.48 3.01 -0.69
N ARG A 75 -10.68 2.90 -0.10
CA ARG A 75 -11.67 3.98 -0.05
C ARG A 75 -11.18 5.18 0.76
N ARG A 76 -10.53 4.94 1.89
CA ARG A 76 -9.95 6.00 2.71
C ARG A 76 -8.88 6.77 1.93
N GLU A 77 -7.99 6.06 1.27
CA GLU A 77 -6.93 6.70 0.47
C GLU A 77 -7.50 7.51 -0.70
N LEU A 78 -8.53 7.03 -1.40
CA LEU A 78 -9.21 7.80 -2.44
C LEU A 78 -9.95 9.02 -1.91
N LYS A 79 -10.58 8.90 -0.74
CA LYS A 79 -11.19 10.05 -0.08
C LYS A 79 -10.16 11.13 0.24
N ASP A 80 -8.98 10.74 0.76
CA ASP A 80 -7.91 11.68 1.11
C ASP A 80 -7.24 12.27 -0.16
N ALA A 81 -7.10 11.46 -1.21
CA ALA A 81 -6.47 11.85 -2.46
C ALA A 81 -7.32 12.73 -3.37
N ALA A 82 -8.62 12.49 -3.43
CA ALA A 82 -9.52 13.08 -4.43
C ALA A 82 -10.89 13.48 -3.89
N SER A 83 -11.15 13.34 -2.59
CA SER A 83 -12.46 13.52 -1.96
C SER A 83 -13.57 12.61 -2.51
N LEU A 84 -13.19 11.53 -3.18
CA LEU A 84 -14.12 10.57 -3.76
C LEU A 84 -14.63 9.59 -2.71
N ARG A 85 -15.91 9.24 -2.82
CA ARG A 85 -16.60 8.27 -1.97
C ARG A 85 -17.49 7.39 -2.84
N ASP A 86 -17.89 6.25 -2.32
CA ASP A 86 -18.90 5.36 -2.91
C ASP A 86 -18.58 4.89 -4.34
N LEU A 87 -17.29 4.76 -4.65
CA LEU A 87 -16.84 4.21 -5.92
C LEU A 87 -16.90 2.67 -5.90
N TYR A 88 -17.22 2.10 -7.05
CA TYR A 88 -16.93 0.70 -7.29
C TYR A 88 -15.41 0.53 -7.43
N LEU A 89 -14.87 -0.38 -6.62
CA LEU A 89 -13.46 -0.75 -6.65
C LEU A 89 -13.35 -2.25 -6.83
N GLU A 90 -12.45 -2.66 -7.71
CA GLU A 90 -12.13 -4.06 -7.93
C GLU A 90 -10.67 -4.33 -7.60
N GLN A 91 -10.40 -5.41 -6.90
CA GLN A 91 -9.03 -5.81 -6.61
C GLN A 91 -8.36 -6.29 -7.91
N LEU A 92 -7.22 -5.71 -8.22
CA LEU A 92 -6.49 -5.97 -9.44
C LEU A 92 -5.49 -7.12 -9.27
N PHE A 93 -4.43 -6.87 -8.47
CA PHE A 93 -3.33 -7.81 -8.26
C PHE A 93 -2.57 -7.47 -6.98
N SER A 94 -1.70 -8.39 -6.52
CA SER A 94 -0.82 -8.14 -5.37
C SER A 94 0.63 -8.03 -5.82
N PHE A 95 1.29 -6.94 -5.45
CA PHE A 95 2.67 -6.62 -5.77
C PHE A 95 3.53 -6.81 -4.53
N GLY A 96 4.39 -7.82 -4.52
CA GLY A 96 5.12 -8.25 -3.32
C GLY A 96 6.64 -8.34 -3.48
N ASP A 97 7.24 -7.67 -4.47
CA ASP A 97 8.70 -7.62 -4.59
C ASP A 97 9.29 -6.98 -3.33
N PRO A 98 10.24 -7.62 -2.62
CA PRO A 98 10.82 -7.07 -1.40
C PRO A 98 11.53 -5.72 -1.59
N SER A 99 11.96 -5.40 -2.80
CA SER A 99 12.65 -4.16 -3.15
C SER A 99 11.73 -3.04 -3.66
N ARG A 100 10.41 -3.29 -3.74
CA ARG A 100 9.45 -2.32 -4.29
C ARG A 100 9.39 -0.99 -3.55
N ASP A 101 9.63 -1.00 -2.24
CA ASP A 101 9.68 0.16 -1.38
C ASP A 101 11.06 0.23 -0.69
N PRO A 102 11.83 1.32 -0.85
CA PRO A 102 13.17 1.42 -0.27
C PRO A 102 13.17 1.54 1.26
N ASP A 103 12.05 1.94 1.86
CA ASP A 103 11.97 2.21 3.30
C ASP A 103 11.54 0.98 4.11
N ALA A 104 10.88 -0.02 3.47
CA ALA A 104 10.39 -1.22 4.18
C ALA A 104 9.98 -2.33 3.20
N HIS A 105 9.96 -3.58 3.69
CA HIS A 105 9.30 -4.66 2.96
C HIS A 105 7.77 -4.45 3.02
N VAL A 106 7.18 -4.08 1.89
CA VAL A 106 5.75 -3.80 1.75
C VAL A 106 5.16 -4.72 0.67
N VAL A 107 4.00 -5.29 0.95
CA VAL A 107 3.16 -5.95 -0.06
C VAL A 107 1.99 -5.01 -0.35
N SER A 108 1.81 -4.61 -1.59
CA SER A 108 0.67 -3.76 -1.98
C SER A 108 -0.37 -4.55 -2.74
N VAL A 109 -1.63 -4.32 -2.38
CA VAL A 109 -2.79 -4.83 -3.11
C VAL A 109 -3.31 -3.71 -4.01
N GLY A 110 -3.18 -3.91 -5.31
CA GLY A 110 -3.67 -2.99 -6.33
C GLY A 110 -5.19 -3.06 -6.45
N TYR A 111 -5.82 -1.90 -6.56
CA TYR A 111 -7.23 -1.73 -6.86
C TYR A 111 -7.43 -0.97 -8.16
N LEU A 112 -8.50 -1.27 -8.84
CA LEU A 112 -8.97 -0.56 -10.03
C LEU A 112 -10.27 0.15 -9.73
N GLY A 113 -10.36 1.42 -10.11
CA GLY A 113 -11.60 2.18 -10.09
C GLY A 113 -11.80 2.93 -11.42
N LEU A 114 -13.06 3.12 -11.80
CA LEU A 114 -13.44 3.91 -12.97
C LEU A 114 -14.52 4.89 -12.57
N ILE A 115 -14.38 6.15 -12.97
CA ILE A 115 -15.41 7.19 -12.84
C ILE A 115 -15.73 7.80 -14.20
N ASP A 116 -16.95 8.23 -14.35
CA ASP A 116 -17.47 8.85 -15.59
C ASP A 116 -17.23 10.37 -15.64
N ASP A 117 -16.94 11.00 -14.51
CA ASP A 117 -16.67 12.43 -14.41
C ASP A 117 -15.35 12.72 -13.71
N ALA A 118 -14.32 13.07 -14.47
CA ALA A 118 -13.03 13.51 -13.95
C ALA A 118 -13.12 14.74 -13.05
N GLY A 119 -14.15 15.59 -13.23
CA GLY A 119 -14.41 16.76 -12.40
C GLY A 119 -14.90 16.42 -10.98
N ALA A 120 -15.32 15.18 -10.74
CA ALA A 120 -15.68 14.72 -9.40
C ALA A 120 -14.48 14.64 -8.45
N ALA A 121 -13.25 14.44 -8.97
CA ALA A 121 -12.02 14.45 -8.18
C ALA A 121 -11.69 15.88 -7.75
N LYS A 122 -11.68 16.12 -6.44
CA LYS A 122 -11.41 17.42 -5.82
C LYS A 122 -10.01 17.47 -5.20
N SER A 123 -9.71 18.54 -4.52
CA SER A 123 -8.42 18.73 -3.84
C SER A 123 -8.11 17.60 -2.86
N CYS A 124 -6.87 17.17 -2.87
CA CYS A 124 -6.33 16.21 -1.93
C CYS A 124 -6.00 16.84 -0.57
N SER A 125 -5.80 15.99 0.43
CA SER A 125 -5.49 16.36 1.80
C SER A 125 -4.44 15.41 2.41
N GLY A 126 -3.99 15.75 3.60
CA GLY A 126 -3.08 14.93 4.38
C GLY A 126 -1.70 14.80 3.77
N LYS A 127 -1.29 13.59 3.42
CA LYS A 127 0.05 13.27 2.88
C LYS A 127 0.25 13.63 1.41
N TYR A 128 -0.76 14.17 0.74
CA TYR A 128 -0.71 14.52 -0.67
C TYR A 128 -0.60 16.02 -0.86
N ALA A 129 0.38 16.47 -1.65
CA ALA A 129 0.57 17.88 -1.98
C ALA A 129 -0.40 18.35 -3.07
N SER A 130 -0.69 17.48 -4.03
CA SER A 130 -1.59 17.75 -5.14
C SER A 130 -2.10 16.44 -5.74
N GLY A 131 -3.21 16.52 -6.45
CA GLY A 131 -3.75 15.43 -7.26
C GLY A 131 -4.05 15.92 -8.67
N ARG A 132 -3.83 15.07 -9.67
CA ARG A 132 -3.94 15.46 -11.07
C ARG A 132 -4.28 14.28 -11.97
N TRP A 133 -5.07 14.54 -13.02
CA TRP A 133 -5.32 13.62 -14.12
C TRP A 133 -4.21 13.68 -15.16
N PHE A 134 -3.74 12.53 -15.60
CA PHE A 134 -2.76 12.36 -16.68
C PHE A 134 -3.35 11.45 -17.74
N GLU A 135 -3.05 11.69 -19.00
CA GLU A 135 -3.34 10.72 -20.06
C GLU A 135 -2.53 9.46 -19.83
N VAL A 136 -3.17 8.30 -19.91
CA VAL A 136 -2.50 7.00 -19.65
C VAL A 136 -1.29 6.80 -20.58
N ALA A 137 -1.38 7.30 -21.83
CA ALA A 137 -0.27 7.25 -22.79
C ALA A 137 0.92 8.16 -22.42
N GLN A 138 0.77 9.07 -21.44
CA GLN A 138 1.76 10.11 -21.10
C GLN A 138 1.93 10.23 -19.59
N LEU A 139 1.99 9.11 -18.88
CA LEU A 139 2.22 9.11 -17.43
C LEU A 139 3.63 9.66 -17.11
N PRO A 140 3.77 10.48 -16.07
CA PRO A 140 5.07 10.93 -15.58
C PRO A 140 5.84 9.78 -14.94
N ALA A 141 7.10 10.03 -14.57
CA ALA A 141 7.85 9.09 -13.73
C ALA A 141 7.15 8.88 -12.38
N LEU A 142 6.87 7.62 -12.06
CA LEU A 142 6.14 7.23 -10.87
C LEU A 142 7.07 6.87 -9.70
N ALA A 143 6.56 7.03 -8.49
CA ALA A 143 7.20 6.62 -7.24
C ALA A 143 7.20 5.09 -7.09
N TYR A 144 8.10 4.58 -6.25
CA TYR A 144 8.19 3.16 -5.92
C TYR A 144 8.24 2.27 -7.17
N ASP A 145 7.50 1.17 -7.16
CA ASP A 145 7.26 0.29 -8.31
C ASP A 145 5.93 0.58 -9.04
N HIS A 146 5.37 1.78 -8.86
CA HIS A 146 4.08 2.12 -9.49
C HIS A 146 4.11 2.05 -11.02
N SER A 147 5.30 2.15 -11.64
CA SER A 147 5.46 1.86 -13.06
C SER A 147 5.16 0.40 -13.42
N VAL A 148 5.42 -0.55 -12.50
CA VAL A 148 5.05 -1.96 -12.67
C VAL A 148 3.55 -2.14 -12.55
N ILE A 149 2.91 -1.47 -11.57
CA ILE A 149 1.45 -1.46 -11.41
C ILE A 149 0.77 -0.90 -12.67
N ALA A 150 1.34 0.17 -13.25
CA ALA A 150 0.80 0.81 -14.46
C ALA A 150 0.91 -0.06 -15.72
N GLN A 151 1.78 -1.06 -15.75
CA GLN A 151 1.98 -1.98 -16.87
C GLN A 151 1.10 -3.23 -16.80
N TYR A 152 0.54 -3.50 -15.63
CA TYR A 152 -0.34 -4.63 -15.38
C TYR A 152 -1.74 -4.38 -15.91
#